data_82f48036ddd44145f16b99a63c499beb
#
_entry.id   82f48036ddd44145f16b99a63c499beb
#
_cell.length_a   1.000
_cell.length_b   1.000
_cell.length_c   1.000
_cell.angle_alpha   90.00
_cell.angle_beta   90.00
_cell.angle_gamma   90.00
#
_symmetry.space_group_name_H-M   'P 1'
#
loop_
_entity.id
_entity.type
_entity.pdbx_description
1 polymer ?
#
loop_
_entity_poly.entity_id
_entity_poly.type
_entity_poly.pdbx_seq_one_letter_code
_entity_poly.pdbx_strand_id
1 'polypeptide(L)'
;AGIDDGAKTPEDGVAMLRALGQIGFDRVVATPHMRPGLFDNTRDTSRAAFQRMLPHLASDLPQVDLSTEHYFDDVVFGRIMDGDALPYPGERAILLEFYESDFPISIDRRLADIRVKKQLIPVIAHPERYQRIWRDPDVLERLIDGGAAALLDTAALVGKYGRKPKQSAEALLERGLYHAACSDAHRVSDLAEVAAGIRRIEELHG
;
A
#
# COMPACT_ATOMS: atom_id res chain seq x y z
N ALA A 1 -14.60 4.75 -4.90
CA ALA A 1 -15.39 3.54 -4.66
C ALA A 1 -15.79 2.89 -5.99
N GLY A 2 -15.96 1.56 -5.99
CA GLY A 2 -16.49 0.78 -7.12
C GLY A 2 -15.54 0.58 -8.29
N ILE A 3 -14.23 0.71 -8.10
CA ILE A 3 -13.23 0.53 -9.17
C ILE A 3 -12.22 -0.59 -8.89
N ASP A 4 -12.27 -1.20 -7.70
CA ASP A 4 -11.43 -2.32 -7.28
C ASP A 4 -12.15 -3.20 -6.24
N ASP A 5 -11.41 -3.95 -5.41
CA ASP A 5 -11.96 -4.83 -4.36
C ASP A 5 -12.22 -4.12 -3.02
N GLY A 6 -11.91 -2.84 -2.90
CA GLY A 6 -12.25 -2.00 -1.75
C GLY A 6 -13.74 -1.61 -1.68
N ALA A 7 -14.05 -0.43 -1.17
CA ALA A 7 -15.40 0.11 -1.04
C ALA A 7 -16.17 0.08 -2.36
N LYS A 8 -17.36 -0.54 -2.37
CA LYS A 8 -18.16 -0.70 -3.60
C LYS A 8 -19.02 0.54 -3.89
N THR A 9 -19.50 1.19 -2.86
CA THR A 9 -20.35 2.39 -2.96
C THR A 9 -19.72 3.56 -2.21
N PRO A 10 -20.14 4.80 -2.46
CA PRO A 10 -19.72 5.94 -1.66
C PRO A 10 -20.02 5.76 -0.16
N GLU A 11 -21.16 5.16 0.17
CA GLU A 11 -21.59 4.89 1.55
C GLU A 11 -20.63 3.93 2.24
N ASP A 12 -20.18 2.88 1.55
CA ASP A 12 -19.15 1.96 2.08
C ASP A 12 -17.85 2.69 2.36
N GLY A 13 -17.44 3.59 1.45
CA GLY A 13 -16.25 4.43 1.62
C GLY A 13 -16.36 5.35 2.84
N VAL A 14 -17.50 6.00 3.01
CA VAL A 14 -17.78 6.85 4.19
C VAL A 14 -17.77 6.03 5.47
N ALA A 15 -18.36 4.84 5.47
CA ALA A 15 -18.36 3.94 6.63
C ALA A 15 -16.93 3.53 7.01
N MET A 16 -16.08 3.21 6.02
CA MET A 16 -14.67 2.91 6.25
C MET A 16 -13.91 4.11 6.84
N LEU A 17 -14.07 5.30 6.27
CA LEU A 17 -13.41 6.51 6.78
C LEU A 17 -13.82 6.81 8.23
N ARG A 18 -15.11 6.70 8.54
CA ARG A 18 -15.58 6.89 9.91
C ARG A 18 -14.95 5.89 10.87
N ALA A 19 -14.89 4.64 10.47
CA ALA A 19 -14.30 3.59 11.31
C ALA A 19 -12.78 3.73 11.44
N LEU A 20 -12.05 4.17 10.39
CA LEU A 20 -10.63 4.56 10.47
C LEU A 20 -10.43 5.73 11.46
N GLY A 21 -11.29 6.76 11.40
CA GLY A 21 -11.24 7.87 12.35
C GLY A 21 -11.43 7.42 13.80
N GLN A 22 -12.31 6.42 14.05
CA GLN A 22 -12.53 5.88 15.40
C GLN A 22 -11.31 5.16 15.98
N ILE A 23 -10.41 4.65 15.17
CA ILE A 23 -9.15 4.03 15.60
C ILE A 23 -7.94 4.97 15.50
N GLY A 24 -8.18 6.27 15.26
CA GLY A 24 -7.17 7.32 15.41
C GLY A 24 -6.58 7.88 14.10
N PHE A 25 -7.06 7.48 12.93
CA PHE A 25 -6.61 8.09 11.67
C PHE A 25 -7.32 9.43 11.46
N ASP A 26 -6.57 10.50 11.32
CA ASP A 26 -7.03 11.85 10.96
C ASP A 26 -6.87 12.16 9.46
N ARG A 27 -6.02 11.39 8.80
CA ARG A 27 -5.77 11.48 7.35
C ARG A 27 -5.63 10.09 6.73
N VAL A 28 -6.25 9.90 5.57
CA VAL A 28 -6.25 8.64 4.81
C VAL A 28 -5.84 8.91 3.37
N VAL A 29 -4.99 8.06 2.81
CA VAL A 29 -4.72 8.05 1.37
C VAL A 29 -5.40 6.83 0.77
N ALA A 30 -6.41 7.05 -0.06
CA ALA A 30 -7.04 5.97 -0.82
C ALA A 30 -6.10 5.53 -1.95
N THR A 31 -5.86 4.23 -2.05
CA THR A 31 -4.90 3.63 -2.99
C THR A 31 -5.55 2.54 -3.85
N PRO A 32 -6.57 2.87 -4.69
CA PRO A 32 -7.18 1.86 -5.55
C PRO A 32 -6.13 1.20 -6.45
N HIS A 33 -6.33 -0.09 -6.72
CA HIS A 33 -5.41 -0.88 -7.53
C HIS A 33 -5.35 -0.41 -8.98
N MET A 34 -4.12 -0.27 -9.51
CA MET A 34 -3.82 -0.26 -10.95
C MET A 34 -3.24 -1.63 -11.30
N ARG A 35 -4.10 -2.55 -11.73
CA ARG A 35 -3.75 -3.94 -12.04
C ARG A 35 -4.37 -4.38 -13.37
N PRO A 36 -3.66 -4.17 -14.49
CA PRO A 36 -4.16 -4.53 -15.82
C PRO A 36 -4.66 -5.98 -15.89
N GLY A 37 -5.82 -6.17 -16.51
CA GLY A 37 -6.48 -7.47 -16.64
C GLY A 37 -7.32 -7.91 -15.43
N LEU A 38 -7.26 -7.20 -14.30
CA LEU A 38 -8.13 -7.43 -13.14
C LEU A 38 -8.85 -6.15 -12.71
N PHE A 39 -8.10 -5.09 -12.51
CA PHE A 39 -8.58 -3.73 -12.20
C PHE A 39 -7.91 -2.77 -13.18
N ASP A 40 -8.51 -2.58 -14.36
CA ASP A 40 -7.96 -1.78 -15.47
C ASP A 40 -8.04 -0.27 -15.20
N ASN A 41 -7.70 0.12 -13.97
CA ASN A 41 -7.65 1.51 -13.58
C ASN A 41 -6.42 2.19 -14.18
N THR A 42 -6.62 3.44 -14.56
CA THR A 42 -5.58 4.40 -14.93
C THR A 42 -5.57 5.54 -13.91
N ARG A 43 -4.58 6.41 -14.02
CA ARG A 43 -4.55 7.66 -13.24
C ARG A 43 -5.86 8.45 -13.38
N ASP A 44 -6.39 8.58 -14.61
CA ASP A 44 -7.58 9.37 -14.87
C ASP A 44 -8.86 8.71 -14.36
N THR A 45 -9.01 7.39 -14.50
CA THR A 45 -10.17 6.67 -13.95
C THR A 45 -10.18 6.69 -12.43
N SER A 46 -9.02 6.58 -11.77
CA SER A 46 -8.88 6.71 -10.32
C SER A 46 -9.24 8.11 -9.83
N ARG A 47 -8.77 9.16 -10.51
CA ARG A 47 -9.15 10.55 -10.23
C ARG A 47 -10.64 10.80 -10.42
N ALA A 48 -11.23 10.30 -11.50
CA ALA A 48 -12.66 10.43 -11.74
C ALA A 48 -13.49 9.73 -10.65
N ALA A 49 -13.07 8.55 -10.20
CA ALA A 49 -13.73 7.85 -9.08
C ALA A 49 -13.60 8.62 -7.76
N PHE A 50 -12.44 9.22 -7.51
CA PHE A 50 -12.23 10.06 -6.33
C PHE A 50 -13.10 11.31 -6.35
N GLN A 51 -13.19 12.00 -7.49
CA GLN A 51 -14.07 13.16 -7.65
C GLN A 51 -15.54 12.85 -7.35
N ARG A 52 -16.01 11.62 -7.69
CA ARG A 52 -17.37 11.19 -7.33
C ARG A 52 -17.55 10.95 -5.84
N MET A 53 -16.46 10.69 -5.09
CA MET A 53 -16.51 10.54 -3.63
C MET A 53 -16.61 11.87 -2.88
N LEU A 54 -16.01 12.95 -3.41
CA LEU A 54 -15.89 14.24 -2.69
C LEU A 54 -17.22 14.78 -2.13
N PRO A 55 -18.36 14.73 -2.85
CA PRO A 55 -19.63 15.21 -2.32
C PRO A 55 -20.16 14.44 -1.09
N HIS A 56 -19.65 13.23 -0.84
CA HIS A 56 -20.04 12.38 0.29
C HIS A 56 -19.15 12.56 1.52
N LEU A 57 -18.06 13.32 1.41
CA LEU A 57 -17.09 13.53 2.49
C LEU A 57 -17.57 14.68 3.38
N ALA A 58 -18.01 14.35 4.58
CA ALA A 58 -18.37 15.32 5.61
C ALA A 58 -17.14 15.79 6.39
N SER A 59 -17.22 16.96 7.02
CA SER A 59 -16.11 17.60 7.74
C SER A 59 -15.69 16.87 9.03
N ASP A 60 -16.48 15.93 9.51
CA ASP A 60 -16.21 15.08 10.69
C ASP A 60 -15.43 13.79 10.34
N LEU A 61 -15.18 13.56 9.06
CA LEU A 61 -14.39 12.43 8.59
C LEU A 61 -12.89 12.77 8.50
N PRO A 62 -12.00 11.76 8.56
CA PRO A 62 -10.59 11.94 8.24
C PRO A 62 -10.41 12.66 6.89
N GLN A 63 -9.38 13.49 6.78
CA GLN A 63 -9.00 14.05 5.48
C GLN A 63 -8.63 12.94 4.52
N VAL A 64 -9.12 13.00 3.27
CA VAL A 64 -8.86 11.96 2.28
C VAL A 64 -8.08 12.52 1.11
N ASP A 65 -7.00 11.84 0.79
CA ASP A 65 -6.22 12.05 -0.42
C ASP A 65 -6.29 10.80 -1.32
N LEU A 66 -5.74 10.92 -2.53
CA LEU A 66 -5.71 9.86 -3.52
C LEU A 66 -4.29 9.55 -3.95
N SER A 67 -3.99 8.27 -4.06
CA SER A 67 -2.86 7.66 -4.76
C SER A 67 -3.36 6.44 -5.53
N THR A 68 -2.47 5.55 -5.92
CA THR A 68 -2.80 4.25 -6.53
C THR A 68 -1.81 3.22 -6.03
N GLU A 69 -2.27 2.02 -5.74
CA GLU A 69 -1.40 0.86 -5.58
C GLU A 69 -1.12 0.25 -6.95
N HIS A 70 0.13 0.35 -7.38
CA HIS A 70 0.56 -0.07 -8.70
C HIS A 70 1.02 -1.52 -8.66
N TYR A 71 0.22 -2.44 -9.24
CA TYR A 71 0.60 -3.85 -9.36
C TYR A 71 1.71 -4.01 -10.40
N PHE A 72 2.94 -4.17 -9.92
CA PHE A 72 4.16 -3.94 -10.67
C PHE A 72 4.50 -5.07 -11.65
N ASP A 73 4.07 -4.91 -12.89
CA ASP A 73 4.42 -5.72 -14.04
C ASP A 73 5.07 -4.86 -15.15
N ASP A 74 5.28 -5.43 -16.33
CA ASP A 74 5.88 -4.72 -17.47
C ASP A 74 4.99 -3.58 -17.98
N VAL A 75 3.66 -3.77 -17.93
CA VAL A 75 2.68 -2.77 -18.40
C VAL A 75 2.65 -1.59 -17.43
N VAL A 76 2.52 -1.87 -16.14
CA VAL A 76 2.49 -0.83 -15.10
C VAL A 76 3.83 -0.11 -14.99
N PHE A 77 4.95 -0.82 -15.11
CA PHE A 77 6.26 -0.17 -15.20
C PHE A 77 6.33 0.80 -16.39
N GLY A 78 5.85 0.40 -17.58
CA GLY A 78 5.76 1.28 -18.74
C GLY A 78 4.92 2.53 -18.45
N ARG A 79 3.72 2.36 -17.87
CA ARG A 79 2.84 3.48 -17.47
C ARG A 79 3.53 4.44 -16.50
N ILE A 80 4.26 3.92 -15.51
CA ILE A 80 5.04 4.76 -14.57
C ILE A 80 6.09 5.57 -15.35
N MET A 81 6.82 4.93 -16.26
CA MET A 81 7.86 5.58 -17.05
C MET A 81 7.29 6.62 -18.03
N ASP A 82 6.07 6.44 -18.52
CA ASP A 82 5.35 7.39 -19.39
C ASP A 82 4.67 8.53 -18.63
N GLY A 83 4.64 8.46 -17.28
CA GLY A 83 4.05 9.49 -16.42
C GLY A 83 2.54 9.29 -16.16
N ASP A 84 2.00 8.10 -16.44
CA ASP A 84 0.62 7.71 -16.12
C ASP A 84 0.50 7.05 -14.73
N ALA A 85 1.43 7.32 -13.84
CA ALA A 85 1.35 6.94 -12.44
C ALA A 85 0.56 7.96 -11.62
N LEU A 86 0.03 7.51 -10.47
CA LEU A 86 -0.56 8.37 -9.46
C LEU A 86 0.18 8.21 -8.13
N PRO A 87 1.26 8.99 -7.91
CA PRO A 87 2.06 8.96 -6.69
C PRO A 87 1.26 9.38 -5.45
N TYR A 88 1.84 9.17 -4.27
CA TYR A 88 1.34 9.74 -3.02
C TYR A 88 1.27 11.28 -3.08
N PRO A 89 0.42 11.91 -2.26
CA PRO A 89 0.37 13.37 -2.13
C PRO A 89 1.77 13.95 -1.90
N GLY A 90 2.07 15.02 -2.64
CA GLY A 90 3.41 15.62 -2.67
C GLY A 90 4.33 15.06 -3.75
N GLU A 91 3.87 14.06 -4.52
CA GLU A 91 4.52 13.51 -5.72
C GLU A 91 5.99 13.08 -5.51
N ARG A 92 6.31 12.55 -4.31
CA ARG A 92 7.68 12.13 -3.95
C ARG A 92 7.84 10.61 -3.81
N ALA A 93 6.75 9.87 -3.68
CA ALA A 93 6.76 8.43 -3.45
C ALA A 93 5.64 7.73 -4.23
N ILE A 94 5.87 6.48 -4.63
CA ILE A 94 4.93 5.67 -5.40
C ILE A 94 4.79 4.29 -4.76
N LEU A 95 3.55 3.87 -4.51
CA LEU A 95 3.23 2.57 -3.92
C LEU A 95 3.26 1.48 -4.99
N LEU A 96 4.01 0.42 -4.72
CA LEU A 96 4.21 -0.72 -5.63
C LEU A 96 3.85 -2.02 -4.92
N GLU A 97 2.94 -2.79 -5.50
CA GLU A 97 2.61 -4.16 -5.11
C GLU A 97 3.24 -5.15 -6.11
N PHE A 98 3.65 -6.33 -5.66
CA PHE A 98 4.28 -7.35 -6.47
C PHE A 98 3.52 -8.68 -6.42
N TYR A 99 3.86 -9.62 -7.31
CA TYR A 99 3.40 -10.99 -7.20
C TYR A 99 3.90 -11.63 -5.90
N GLU A 100 3.02 -12.35 -5.22
CA GLU A 100 3.37 -12.99 -3.95
C GLU A 100 4.51 -14.01 -4.07
N SER A 101 4.63 -14.66 -5.24
CA SER A 101 5.60 -15.75 -5.44
C SER A 101 7.02 -15.26 -5.65
N ASP A 102 7.22 -14.20 -6.41
CA ASP A 102 8.56 -13.67 -6.73
C ASP A 102 8.50 -12.25 -7.28
N PHE A 103 9.64 -11.56 -7.28
CA PHE A 103 9.80 -10.26 -7.89
C PHE A 103 10.09 -10.35 -9.40
N PRO A 104 9.73 -9.32 -10.18
CA PRO A 104 10.10 -9.23 -11.58
C PRO A 104 11.61 -9.31 -11.79
N ILE A 105 12.02 -9.85 -12.93
CA ILE A 105 13.44 -9.86 -13.34
C ILE A 105 13.96 -8.41 -13.36
N SER A 106 15.18 -8.21 -12.88
CA SER A 106 15.85 -6.90 -12.81
C SER A 106 15.08 -5.86 -11.97
N ILE A 107 14.44 -6.30 -10.89
CA ILE A 107 13.69 -5.41 -9.99
C ILE A 107 14.56 -4.24 -9.50
N ASP A 108 15.81 -4.50 -9.08
CA ASP A 108 16.74 -3.47 -8.60
C ASP A 108 16.91 -2.34 -9.63
N ARG A 109 17.12 -2.69 -10.91
CA ARG A 109 17.27 -1.73 -11.98
C ARG A 109 15.99 -0.94 -12.23
N ARG A 110 14.83 -1.61 -12.21
CA ARG A 110 13.54 -0.95 -12.42
C ARG A 110 13.22 0.06 -11.32
N LEU A 111 13.47 -0.30 -10.06
CA LEU A 111 13.29 0.63 -8.94
C LEU A 111 14.27 1.80 -9.02
N ALA A 112 15.54 1.54 -9.40
CA ALA A 112 16.51 2.59 -9.64
C ALA A 112 16.08 3.54 -10.80
N ASP A 113 15.51 3.00 -11.88
CA ASP A 113 14.99 3.80 -13.00
C ASP A 113 13.82 4.70 -12.54
N ILE A 114 12.89 4.20 -11.74
CA ILE A 114 11.80 5.02 -11.13
C ILE A 114 12.40 6.13 -10.29
N ARG A 115 13.34 5.79 -9.41
CA ARG A 115 13.97 6.75 -8.49
C ARG A 115 14.72 7.85 -9.24
N VAL A 116 15.54 7.50 -10.23
CA VAL A 116 16.40 8.44 -10.92
C VAL A 116 15.66 9.21 -12.01
N LYS A 117 14.88 8.52 -12.85
CA LYS A 117 14.24 9.14 -14.02
C LYS A 117 12.92 9.83 -13.68
N LYS A 118 12.20 9.33 -12.64
CA LYS A 118 10.91 9.89 -12.19
C LYS A 118 11.03 10.68 -10.90
N GLN A 119 12.16 10.62 -10.21
CA GLN A 119 12.40 11.26 -8.90
C GLN A 119 11.38 10.81 -7.83
N LEU A 120 10.91 9.57 -7.94
CA LEU A 120 9.95 8.97 -7.03
C LEU A 120 10.65 7.92 -6.16
N ILE A 121 10.39 7.92 -4.87
CA ILE A 121 10.81 6.84 -3.95
C ILE A 121 9.86 5.66 -4.16
N PRO A 122 10.35 4.49 -4.61
CA PRO A 122 9.54 3.28 -4.66
C PRO A 122 9.18 2.82 -3.25
N VAL A 123 7.90 2.66 -2.94
CA VAL A 123 7.40 2.13 -1.67
C VAL A 123 6.89 0.72 -1.92
N ILE A 124 7.54 -0.27 -1.32
CA ILE A 124 7.16 -1.67 -1.42
C ILE A 124 6.02 -1.92 -0.45
N ALA A 125 4.82 -2.20 -0.98
CA ALA A 125 3.65 -2.54 -0.19
C ALA A 125 3.84 -3.90 0.49
N HIS A 126 3.45 -4.02 1.74
CA HIS A 126 3.36 -5.26 2.53
C HIS A 126 4.39 -6.35 2.17
N PRO A 127 5.73 -6.07 2.27
CA PRO A 127 6.78 -7.00 1.88
C PRO A 127 6.72 -8.33 2.64
N GLU A 128 6.12 -8.36 3.82
CA GLU A 128 5.88 -9.56 4.62
C GLU A 128 4.98 -10.59 3.92
N ARG A 129 4.24 -10.23 2.87
CA ARG A 129 3.36 -11.13 2.11
C ARG A 129 4.09 -11.87 0.98
N TYR A 130 5.32 -11.47 0.63
CA TYR A 130 6.04 -12.06 -0.51
C TYR A 130 6.87 -13.27 -0.13
N GLN A 131 6.66 -14.39 -0.84
CA GLN A 131 7.37 -15.65 -0.60
C GLN A 131 8.89 -15.51 -0.81
N ARG A 132 9.32 -14.61 -1.68
CA ARG A 132 10.74 -14.32 -1.91
C ARG A 132 11.39 -13.76 -0.64
N ILE A 133 10.72 -12.86 0.07
CA ILE A 133 11.19 -12.28 1.34
C ILE A 133 11.20 -13.34 2.46
N TRP A 134 10.22 -14.26 2.49
CA TRP A 134 10.24 -15.35 3.49
C TRP A 134 11.46 -16.26 3.36
N ARG A 135 11.94 -16.46 2.12
CA ARG A 135 13.11 -17.31 1.83
C ARG A 135 14.43 -16.57 2.06
N ASP A 136 14.45 -15.29 1.77
CA ASP A 136 15.65 -14.45 1.79
C ASP A 136 15.27 -12.99 2.14
N PRO A 137 15.20 -12.66 3.44
CA PRO A 137 14.87 -11.30 3.87
C PRO A 137 15.89 -10.23 3.42
N ASP A 138 17.13 -10.63 3.12
CA ASP A 138 18.17 -9.72 2.67
C ASP A 138 17.86 -9.12 1.29
N VAL A 139 16.93 -9.74 0.53
CA VAL A 139 16.40 -9.14 -0.70
C VAL A 139 15.76 -7.78 -0.40
N LEU A 140 14.93 -7.68 0.65
CA LEU A 140 14.29 -6.41 1.01
C LEU A 140 15.33 -5.38 1.44
N GLU A 141 16.31 -5.77 2.24
CA GLU A 141 17.38 -4.88 2.69
C GLU A 141 18.15 -4.30 1.51
N ARG A 142 18.53 -5.13 0.52
CA ARG A 142 19.19 -4.64 -0.72
C ARG A 142 18.32 -3.66 -1.50
N LEU A 143 17.01 -3.87 -1.58
CA LEU A 143 16.10 -2.94 -2.26
C LEU A 143 16.00 -1.60 -1.51
N ILE A 144 16.01 -1.66 -0.17
CA ILE A 144 16.03 -0.48 0.71
C ILE A 144 17.36 0.28 0.56
N ASP A 145 18.49 -0.42 0.55
CA ASP A 145 19.82 0.17 0.29
C ASP A 145 19.87 0.85 -1.09
N GLY A 146 19.15 0.29 -2.07
CA GLY A 146 18.92 0.88 -3.38
C GLY A 146 18.02 2.13 -3.37
N GLY A 147 17.44 2.47 -2.21
CA GLY A 147 16.62 3.66 -1.99
C GLY A 147 15.12 3.43 -2.15
N ALA A 148 14.64 2.19 -2.03
CA ALA A 148 13.22 1.90 -1.83
C ALA A 148 12.84 2.11 -0.35
N ALA A 149 11.54 2.27 -0.09
CA ALA A 149 10.95 2.21 1.25
C ALA A 149 10.07 0.96 1.37
N ALA A 150 9.80 0.52 2.59
CA ALA A 150 8.92 -0.61 2.86
C ALA A 150 7.77 -0.20 3.78
N LEU A 151 6.55 -0.66 3.46
CA LEU A 151 5.31 -0.33 4.15
C LEU A 151 4.70 -1.60 4.74
N LEU A 152 4.63 -1.68 6.06
CA LEU A 152 4.02 -2.79 6.79
C LEU A 152 2.50 -2.74 6.70
N ASP A 153 1.84 -3.85 6.37
CA ASP A 153 0.42 -4.03 6.68
C ASP A 153 0.28 -4.47 8.15
N THR A 154 -0.32 -3.61 8.98
CA THR A 154 -0.43 -3.87 10.42
C THR A 154 -1.18 -5.14 10.75
N ALA A 155 -2.19 -5.53 9.96
CA ALA A 155 -2.98 -6.73 10.18
C ALA A 155 -2.16 -8.03 9.98
N ALA A 156 -1.03 -7.99 9.27
CA ALA A 156 -0.12 -9.12 9.14
C ALA A 156 0.44 -9.55 10.53
N LEU A 157 0.73 -8.61 11.42
CA LEU A 157 1.25 -8.88 12.77
C LEU A 157 0.30 -9.68 13.65
N VAL A 158 -1.00 -9.63 13.38
CA VAL A 158 -2.02 -10.40 14.11
C VAL A 158 -2.48 -11.65 13.36
N GLY A 159 -1.87 -11.92 12.21
CA GLY A 159 -2.05 -13.17 11.49
C GLY A 159 -3.18 -13.21 10.47
N LYS A 160 -3.72 -12.05 10.04
CA LYS A 160 -4.78 -11.94 9.01
C LYS A 160 -4.47 -12.77 7.77
N TYR A 161 -3.22 -12.79 7.33
CA TYR A 161 -2.75 -13.49 6.12
C TYR A 161 -2.11 -14.85 6.41
N GLY A 162 -2.23 -15.34 7.65
CA GLY A 162 -1.68 -16.62 8.08
C GLY A 162 -0.30 -16.52 8.73
N ARG A 163 0.24 -17.72 9.05
CA ARG A 163 1.45 -17.84 9.89
C ARG A 163 2.70 -17.26 9.25
N LYS A 164 2.90 -17.48 7.94
CA LYS A 164 4.14 -17.06 7.24
C LYS A 164 4.26 -15.56 7.13
N PRO A 165 3.24 -14.82 6.63
CA PRO A 165 3.24 -13.36 6.65
C PRO A 165 3.44 -12.77 8.04
N LYS A 166 2.79 -13.32 9.08
CA LYS A 166 3.00 -12.87 10.46
C LYS A 166 4.44 -12.99 10.92
N GLN A 167 5.05 -14.18 10.75
CA GLN A 167 6.44 -14.41 11.13
C GLN A 167 7.40 -13.50 10.35
N SER A 168 7.11 -13.28 9.06
CA SER A 168 7.88 -12.37 8.23
C SER A 168 7.75 -10.92 8.72
N ALA A 169 6.52 -10.46 9.01
CA ALA A 169 6.26 -9.12 9.52
C ALA A 169 7.02 -8.86 10.82
N GLU A 170 6.96 -9.78 11.79
CA GLU A 170 7.68 -9.68 13.07
C GLU A 170 9.21 -9.64 12.84
N ALA A 171 9.76 -10.50 12.01
CA ALA A 171 11.18 -10.54 11.72
C ALA A 171 11.70 -9.28 10.99
N LEU A 172 10.95 -8.77 10.02
CA LEU A 172 11.30 -7.54 9.30
C LEU A 172 11.19 -6.31 10.21
N LEU A 173 10.22 -6.28 11.12
CA LEU A 173 10.03 -5.23 12.10
C LEU A 173 11.20 -5.22 13.10
N GLU A 174 11.60 -6.38 13.63
CA GLU A 174 12.75 -6.52 14.52
C GLU A 174 14.07 -6.06 13.87
N ARG A 175 14.21 -6.28 12.55
CA ARG A 175 15.36 -5.80 11.76
C ARG A 175 15.30 -4.29 11.43
N GLY A 176 14.21 -3.59 11.76
CA GLY A 176 14.04 -2.17 11.45
C GLY A 176 13.91 -1.87 9.96
N LEU A 177 13.38 -2.80 9.17
CA LEU A 177 13.31 -2.67 7.71
C LEU A 177 12.07 -1.92 7.21
N TYR A 178 11.09 -1.62 8.07
CA TYR A 178 9.93 -0.82 7.71
C TYR A 178 10.16 0.67 7.89
N HIS A 179 9.64 1.46 6.97
CA HIS A 179 9.68 2.92 7.01
C HIS A 179 8.38 3.52 7.52
N ALA A 180 7.29 2.78 7.35
CA ALA A 180 5.95 3.14 7.81
C ALA A 180 5.08 1.89 7.91
N ALA A 181 3.90 2.06 8.52
CA ALA A 181 2.85 1.04 8.57
C ALA A 181 1.54 1.61 7.99
N CYS A 182 0.71 0.74 7.43
CA CYS A 182 -0.59 1.09 6.87
C CYS A 182 -1.68 0.13 7.35
N SER A 183 -2.92 0.49 7.07
CA SER A 183 -4.08 -0.36 7.38
C SER A 183 -4.33 -1.44 6.33
N ASP A 184 -4.01 -1.17 5.08
CA ASP A 184 -4.40 -1.99 3.91
C ASP A 184 -5.86 -2.51 4.02
N ALA A 185 -6.76 -1.64 4.52
CA ALA A 185 -8.12 -2.01 4.82
C ALA A 185 -9.00 -1.89 3.57
N HIS A 186 -9.70 -2.97 3.25
CA HIS A 186 -10.65 -3.05 2.15
C HIS A 186 -12.10 -2.99 2.62
N ARG A 187 -12.33 -3.31 3.89
CA ARG A 187 -13.68 -3.37 4.50
C ARG A 187 -13.64 -2.90 5.94
N VAL A 188 -14.79 -2.44 6.45
CA VAL A 188 -14.94 -2.07 7.87
C VAL A 188 -14.56 -3.22 8.81
N SER A 189 -14.84 -4.48 8.41
CA SER A 189 -14.47 -5.66 9.19
C SER A 189 -12.98 -5.84 9.42
N ASP A 190 -12.12 -5.28 8.55
CA ASP A 190 -10.66 -5.40 8.67
C ASP A 190 -10.10 -4.55 9.81
N LEU A 191 -10.85 -3.52 10.25
CA LEU A 191 -10.33 -2.52 11.19
C LEU A 191 -10.07 -3.04 12.60
N ALA A 192 -10.72 -4.13 13.00
CA ALA A 192 -10.41 -4.80 14.26
C ALA A 192 -8.99 -5.36 14.27
N GLU A 193 -8.56 -5.96 13.15
CA GLU A 193 -7.21 -6.51 12.95
C GLU A 193 -6.19 -5.39 12.78
N VAL A 194 -6.53 -4.32 12.06
CA VAL A 194 -5.70 -3.11 11.94
C VAL A 194 -5.39 -2.52 13.31
N ALA A 195 -6.41 -2.27 14.13
CA ALA A 195 -6.25 -1.72 15.47
C ALA A 195 -5.43 -2.66 16.39
N ALA A 196 -5.63 -3.97 16.26
CA ALA A 196 -4.83 -4.94 16.99
C ALA A 196 -3.36 -4.96 16.53
N GLY A 197 -3.12 -4.81 15.22
CA GLY A 197 -1.78 -4.71 14.64
C GLY A 197 -1.04 -3.45 15.10
N ILE A 198 -1.72 -2.30 15.17
CA ILE A 198 -1.15 -1.05 15.71
C ILE A 198 -0.70 -1.25 17.15
N ARG A 199 -1.56 -1.80 18.01
CA ARG A 199 -1.19 -2.12 19.41
C ARG A 199 0.01 -3.09 19.47
N ARG A 200 0.09 -4.03 18.55
CA ARG A 200 1.23 -4.96 18.50
C ARG A 200 2.55 -4.25 18.18
N ILE A 201 2.54 -3.23 17.32
CA ILE A 201 3.71 -2.38 17.07
C ILE A 201 4.13 -1.64 18.35
N GLU A 202 3.17 -1.04 19.05
CA GLU A 202 3.40 -0.33 20.31
C GLU A 202 4.00 -1.26 21.38
N GLU A 203 3.52 -2.50 21.50
CA GLU A 203 4.08 -3.51 22.42
C GLU A 203 5.53 -3.90 22.09
N LEU A 204 5.91 -3.90 20.80
CA LEU A 204 7.23 -4.32 20.36
C LEU A 204 8.27 -3.19 20.38
N HIS A 205 7.83 -1.94 20.24
CA HIS A 205 8.72 -0.79 20.05
C HIS A 205 8.41 0.41 20.98
N GLY A 206 7.32 0.34 21.77
CA GLY A 206 6.91 1.35 22.74
C GLY A 206 7.79 1.40 23.90
#